data_a65017d863cd17327dc8939c73b72160
#
_entry.id   a65017d863cd17327dc8939c73b72160
#
_cell.length_a   1.000
_cell.length_b   1.000
_cell.length_c   1.000
_cell.angle_alpha   90.00
_cell.angle_beta   90.00
_cell.angle_gamma   90.00
#
_symmetry.space_group_name_H-M   'P 1'
#
loop_
_entity.id
_entity.type
_entity.pdbx_description
1 polymer ?
#
loop_
_entity_poly.entity_id
_entity_poly.type
_entity_poly.pdbx_seq_one_letter_code
_entity_poly.pdbx_strand_id
1 'polypeptide(L)'
;MPSQGIFLSYRREDAAPYARLLQYQLREHLPDVSVFMDLDSIEPGRDFAEVIREALDSSVVLVALIGRRWLTLGDEDGRRRLDDADDVVRSELQTALEKGVRVIPVLVDGAAPPRPEQLPGPLGSLARLNALELSYGRYEYDAGRLLDIIQRVVDSASAAATAPGSSASADPEPIDRIDAVALGDDTPNRDQERITRLLADAEHTTRTRPARSRRLGGMQAVELADIGRALAAIDPNRAARLIADAERIARSTAEQYRKTMGLARTARALALIDSEHAAWLIDDAEGITRSIVSEAQRAVLLITIAEAAAVTRPERAARLITDAERAIRSITDQPQKAYVLANAALAMAAIDQERAAQFIADAEGITRSITNEPHLGSALACVARALAAIEPARAAPLIADMEHISQSITNEDLKARALAGVSRVLVATDPDRAARLIAYAEPIAQFSDQSLRAGALTDIATALAAIDPDRAERVAQSITDTTARARALADVATVLAATDPDRAERIAQSITDHGSKVDALLAIAQT
;
A
#
# COMPACT_ATOMS: atom_id res chain seq x y z
N MET A 1 -22.37 -12.00 32.36
CA MET A 1 -23.12 -11.12 31.45
C MET A 1 -23.30 -11.90 30.17
N PRO A 2 -24.51 -12.05 29.60
CA PRO A 2 -24.62 -12.65 28.29
C PRO A 2 -23.85 -11.76 27.30
N SER A 3 -22.85 -12.34 26.65
CA SER A 3 -22.07 -11.63 25.64
C SER A 3 -22.98 -11.33 24.46
N GLN A 4 -23.15 -10.04 24.15
CA GLN A 4 -23.93 -9.63 23.00
C GLN A 4 -23.04 -9.75 21.77
N GLY A 5 -23.33 -10.71 20.91
CA GLY A 5 -22.54 -11.00 19.72
C GLY A 5 -23.20 -10.54 18.44
N ILE A 6 -22.38 -10.37 17.41
CA ILE A 6 -22.77 -10.14 16.02
C ILE A 6 -22.28 -11.33 15.22
N PHE A 7 -23.16 -11.97 14.46
CA PHE A 7 -22.78 -13.09 13.59
C PHE A 7 -22.72 -12.63 12.13
N LEU A 8 -21.59 -12.82 11.45
CA LEU A 8 -21.43 -12.54 10.03
C LEU A 8 -21.52 -13.85 9.24
N SER A 9 -22.60 -13.98 8.46
CA SER A 9 -22.84 -15.11 7.55
C SER A 9 -22.52 -14.70 6.12
N TYR A 10 -21.65 -15.44 5.44
CA TYR A 10 -21.26 -15.16 4.07
C TYR A 10 -20.69 -16.39 3.35
N ARG A 11 -20.65 -16.34 2.01
CA ARG A 11 -19.94 -17.34 1.20
C ARG A 11 -18.54 -16.86 0.87
N ARG A 12 -17.51 -17.64 1.19
CA ARG A 12 -16.10 -17.29 0.98
C ARG A 12 -15.80 -16.94 -0.48
N GLU A 13 -16.34 -17.72 -1.41
CA GLU A 13 -16.12 -17.55 -2.83
C GLU A 13 -16.86 -16.36 -3.45
N ASP A 14 -17.69 -15.65 -2.65
CA ASP A 14 -18.58 -14.59 -3.14
C ASP A 14 -18.43 -13.26 -2.40
N ALA A 15 -18.30 -13.27 -1.08
CA ALA A 15 -18.36 -12.06 -0.26
C ALA A 15 -17.25 -11.93 0.80
N ALA A 16 -16.21 -12.77 0.79
CA ALA A 16 -15.14 -12.75 1.80
C ALA A 16 -14.47 -11.38 2.00
N PRO A 17 -14.14 -10.59 0.96
CA PRO A 17 -13.54 -9.28 1.14
C PRO A 17 -14.43 -8.31 1.95
N TYR A 18 -15.73 -8.33 1.67
CA TYR A 18 -16.71 -7.50 2.39
C TYR A 18 -16.91 -7.97 3.84
N ALA A 19 -16.92 -9.28 4.07
CA ALA A 19 -17.05 -9.86 5.41
C ALA A 19 -15.88 -9.45 6.32
N ARG A 20 -14.65 -9.55 5.84
CA ARG A 20 -13.46 -9.17 6.60
C ARG A 20 -13.40 -7.68 6.88
N LEU A 21 -13.74 -6.85 5.91
CA LEU A 21 -13.75 -5.41 6.07
C LEU A 21 -14.82 -4.99 7.10
N LEU A 22 -16.01 -5.58 7.02
CA LEU A 22 -17.09 -5.33 7.96
C LEU A 22 -16.72 -5.84 9.38
N GLN A 23 -16.07 -7.00 9.49
CA GLN A 23 -15.58 -7.51 10.78
C GLN A 23 -14.59 -6.53 11.43
N TYR A 24 -13.66 -5.99 10.65
CA TYR A 24 -12.70 -5.00 11.15
C TYR A 24 -13.42 -3.76 11.67
N GLN A 25 -14.34 -3.19 10.90
CA GLN A 25 -15.10 -2.01 11.30
C GLN A 25 -15.99 -2.26 12.53
N LEU A 26 -16.62 -3.42 12.60
CA LEU A 26 -17.43 -3.79 13.77
C LEU A 26 -16.57 -3.88 15.04
N ARG A 27 -15.39 -4.45 14.97
CA ARG A 27 -14.46 -4.52 16.12
C ARG A 27 -13.94 -3.15 16.54
N GLU A 28 -13.76 -2.24 15.59
CA GLU A 28 -13.30 -0.88 15.86
C GLU A 28 -14.41 -0.02 16.51
N HIS A 29 -15.63 -0.09 15.99
CA HIS A 29 -16.76 0.72 16.46
C HIS A 29 -17.46 0.11 17.68
N LEU A 30 -17.38 -1.21 17.87
CA LEU A 30 -18.04 -1.97 18.92
C LEU A 30 -17.05 -2.89 19.65
N PRO A 31 -16.02 -2.33 20.32
CA PRO A 31 -14.93 -3.13 20.91
C PRO A 31 -15.39 -4.13 22.00
N ASP A 32 -16.51 -3.84 22.65
CA ASP A 32 -17.08 -4.66 23.71
C ASP A 32 -18.03 -5.76 23.21
N VAL A 33 -18.26 -5.83 21.87
CA VAL A 33 -19.16 -6.77 21.23
C VAL A 33 -18.38 -7.88 20.52
N SER A 34 -18.71 -9.14 20.79
CA SER A 34 -18.08 -10.26 20.11
C SER A 34 -18.56 -10.38 18.67
N VAL A 35 -17.65 -10.42 17.69
CA VAL A 35 -17.98 -10.62 16.27
C VAL A 35 -17.57 -12.03 15.87
N PHE A 36 -18.58 -12.87 15.59
CA PHE A 36 -18.40 -14.23 15.10
C PHE A 36 -18.40 -14.21 13.57
N MET A 37 -17.34 -14.71 12.99
CA MET A 37 -17.16 -14.85 11.55
C MET A 37 -16.26 -16.03 11.27
N ASP A 38 -16.58 -16.79 10.23
CA ASP A 38 -15.72 -17.86 9.71
C ASP A 38 -15.29 -18.87 10.76
N LEU A 39 -16.03 -19.97 10.83
CA LEU A 39 -15.86 -21.03 11.82
C LEU A 39 -14.59 -21.90 11.59
N ASP A 40 -13.58 -21.41 10.84
CA ASP A 40 -12.29 -22.08 10.69
C ASP A 40 -11.48 -22.20 12.00
N SER A 41 -11.91 -21.48 13.04
CA SER A 41 -11.33 -21.59 14.39
C SER A 41 -11.99 -22.64 15.28
N ILE A 42 -12.87 -23.50 14.70
CA ILE A 42 -13.47 -24.59 15.47
C ILE A 42 -12.38 -25.60 15.82
N GLU A 43 -12.23 -25.88 17.10
CA GLU A 43 -11.30 -26.91 17.58
C GLU A 43 -11.61 -28.24 16.89
N PRO A 44 -10.59 -28.93 16.36
CA PRO A 44 -10.79 -30.25 15.75
C PRO A 44 -11.50 -31.21 16.70
N GLY A 45 -12.62 -31.81 16.25
CA GLY A 45 -13.41 -32.78 17.03
C GLY A 45 -14.68 -32.22 17.69
N ARG A 46 -14.97 -30.90 17.55
CA ARG A 46 -16.26 -30.34 17.97
C ARG A 46 -17.30 -30.50 16.84
N ASP A 47 -18.55 -30.70 17.22
CA ASP A 47 -19.67 -30.71 16.31
C ASP A 47 -19.91 -29.30 15.75
N PHE A 48 -19.77 -29.16 14.43
CA PHE A 48 -19.90 -27.90 13.72
C PHE A 48 -21.29 -27.24 13.92
N ALA A 49 -22.37 -28.03 13.90
CA ALA A 49 -23.73 -27.54 14.08
C ALA A 49 -23.96 -27.03 15.51
N GLU A 50 -23.28 -27.63 16.50
CA GLU A 50 -23.35 -27.20 17.90
C GLU A 50 -22.64 -25.84 18.09
N VAL A 51 -21.48 -25.66 17.48
CA VAL A 51 -20.70 -24.41 17.55
C VAL A 51 -21.46 -23.22 16.89
N ILE A 52 -22.08 -23.45 15.73
CA ILE A 52 -22.95 -22.44 15.09
C ILE A 52 -24.10 -22.06 16.04
N ARG A 53 -24.72 -23.05 16.67
CA ARG A 53 -25.86 -22.82 17.56
C ARG A 53 -25.46 -22.02 18.79
N GLU A 54 -24.31 -22.32 19.40
CA GLU A 54 -23.72 -21.59 20.53
C GLU A 54 -23.39 -20.12 20.15
N ALA A 55 -22.77 -19.91 18.99
CA ALA A 55 -22.44 -18.57 18.50
C ALA A 55 -23.69 -17.74 18.22
N LEU A 56 -24.73 -18.33 17.64
CA LEU A 56 -26.02 -17.67 17.42
C LEU A 56 -26.80 -17.41 18.72
N ASP A 57 -26.70 -18.29 19.71
CA ASP A 57 -27.30 -18.08 21.05
C ASP A 57 -26.67 -16.88 21.78
N SER A 58 -25.42 -16.58 21.45
CA SER A 58 -24.69 -15.44 21.98
C SER A 58 -24.84 -14.18 21.11
N SER A 59 -25.55 -14.25 19.97
CA SER A 59 -25.66 -13.15 19.01
C SER A 59 -27.02 -12.48 19.05
N VAL A 60 -27.03 -11.16 19.04
CA VAL A 60 -28.25 -10.32 18.97
C VAL A 60 -28.64 -9.99 17.53
N VAL A 61 -27.69 -10.10 16.59
CA VAL A 61 -27.90 -9.84 15.18
C VAL A 61 -27.05 -10.79 14.33
N LEU A 62 -27.62 -11.24 13.19
CA LEU A 62 -26.92 -11.89 12.12
C LEU A 62 -26.92 -10.98 10.89
N VAL A 63 -25.74 -10.68 10.36
CA VAL A 63 -25.54 -9.96 9.10
C VAL A 63 -25.30 -10.97 7.99
N ALA A 64 -26.23 -11.06 7.03
CA ALA A 64 -26.12 -11.97 5.89
C ALA A 64 -25.56 -11.25 4.68
N LEU A 65 -24.28 -11.47 4.35
CA LEU A 65 -23.66 -10.89 3.17
C LEU A 65 -24.02 -11.70 1.91
N ILE A 66 -24.71 -11.05 1.00
CA ILE A 66 -25.25 -11.65 -0.23
C ILE A 66 -24.55 -11.02 -1.42
N GLY A 67 -23.63 -11.76 -2.05
CA GLY A 67 -22.96 -11.36 -3.29
C GLY A 67 -23.67 -11.87 -4.54
N ARG A 68 -23.09 -11.58 -5.71
CA ARG A 68 -23.69 -11.93 -7.02
C ARG A 68 -23.89 -13.41 -7.23
N ARG A 69 -23.01 -14.22 -6.65
CA ARG A 69 -23.00 -15.68 -6.82
C ARG A 69 -23.71 -16.42 -5.68
N TRP A 70 -24.15 -15.72 -4.65
CA TRP A 70 -24.71 -16.29 -3.42
C TRP A 70 -25.83 -17.31 -3.71
N LEU A 71 -26.72 -16.97 -4.66
CA LEU A 71 -27.84 -17.83 -5.09
C LEU A 71 -27.42 -18.99 -6.03
N THR A 72 -26.28 -18.87 -6.72
CA THR A 72 -25.94 -19.76 -7.84
C THR A 72 -24.71 -20.62 -7.60
N LEU A 73 -23.99 -20.42 -6.48
CA LEU A 73 -22.83 -21.25 -6.13
C LEU A 73 -23.23 -22.73 -6.04
N GLY A 74 -22.52 -23.56 -6.80
CA GLY A 74 -22.67 -25.01 -6.82
C GLY A 74 -21.65 -25.72 -5.92
N ASP A 75 -21.95 -26.97 -5.57
CA ASP A 75 -21.02 -27.96 -5.04
C ASP A 75 -20.12 -28.58 -6.15
N GLU A 76 -19.33 -29.57 -5.82
CA GLU A 76 -18.45 -30.29 -6.76
C GLU A 76 -19.25 -31.04 -7.86
N ASP A 77 -20.51 -31.40 -7.58
CA ASP A 77 -21.43 -32.03 -8.52
C ASP A 77 -22.25 -31.02 -9.35
N GLY A 78 -22.03 -29.70 -9.14
CA GLY A 78 -22.75 -28.61 -9.80
C GLY A 78 -24.17 -28.36 -9.27
N ARG A 79 -24.58 -28.99 -8.16
CA ARG A 79 -25.83 -28.73 -7.48
C ARG A 79 -25.74 -27.45 -6.68
N ARG A 80 -26.82 -26.66 -6.65
CA ARG A 80 -26.85 -25.41 -5.93
C ARG A 80 -26.71 -25.65 -4.41
N ARG A 81 -25.66 -25.15 -3.80
CA ARG A 81 -25.34 -25.32 -2.37
C ARG A 81 -26.48 -24.88 -1.45
N LEU A 82 -27.20 -23.84 -1.84
CA LEU A 82 -28.32 -23.33 -1.04
C LEU A 82 -29.50 -24.34 -0.94
N ASP A 83 -29.60 -25.30 -1.86
CA ASP A 83 -30.62 -26.35 -1.82
C ASP A 83 -30.21 -27.53 -0.93
N ASP A 84 -28.94 -27.64 -0.58
CA ASP A 84 -28.42 -28.65 0.34
C ASP A 84 -28.79 -28.30 1.78
N ALA A 85 -29.38 -29.25 2.50
CA ALA A 85 -29.77 -29.06 3.90
C ALA A 85 -28.56 -28.96 4.84
N ASP A 86 -27.43 -29.54 4.44
CA ASP A 86 -26.17 -29.55 5.20
C ASP A 86 -25.26 -28.34 4.83
N ASP A 87 -25.70 -27.45 3.93
CA ASP A 87 -24.95 -26.25 3.59
C ASP A 87 -24.86 -25.30 4.81
N VAL A 88 -23.65 -24.92 5.13
CA VAL A 88 -23.31 -24.11 6.32
C VAL A 88 -24.08 -22.79 6.36
N VAL A 89 -24.01 -22.00 5.29
CA VAL A 89 -24.65 -20.68 5.20
C VAL A 89 -26.18 -20.81 5.29
N ARG A 90 -26.74 -21.85 4.69
CA ARG A 90 -28.16 -22.16 4.83
C ARG A 90 -28.51 -22.49 6.28
N SER A 91 -27.72 -23.34 6.94
CA SER A 91 -27.92 -23.74 8.34
C SER A 91 -27.83 -22.56 9.30
N GLU A 92 -26.86 -21.64 9.11
CA GLU A 92 -26.72 -20.42 9.89
C GLU A 92 -27.97 -19.54 9.81
N LEU A 93 -28.40 -19.25 8.57
CA LEU A 93 -29.58 -18.41 8.33
C LEU A 93 -30.87 -19.04 8.83
N GLN A 94 -31.06 -20.36 8.60
CA GLN A 94 -32.24 -21.06 9.07
C GLN A 94 -32.30 -21.06 10.61
N THR A 95 -31.20 -21.36 11.27
CA THR A 95 -31.12 -21.35 12.74
C THR A 95 -31.36 -19.95 13.31
N ALA A 96 -30.82 -18.90 12.70
CA ALA A 96 -31.04 -17.52 13.13
C ALA A 96 -32.52 -17.12 12.99
N LEU A 97 -33.17 -17.48 11.87
CA LEU A 97 -34.57 -17.18 11.62
C LEU A 97 -35.49 -17.96 12.59
N GLU A 98 -35.19 -19.23 12.86
CA GLU A 98 -35.95 -20.07 13.82
C GLU A 98 -35.83 -19.56 15.26
N LYS A 99 -34.67 -19.08 15.65
CA LYS A 99 -34.43 -18.51 16.99
C LYS A 99 -34.91 -17.07 17.15
N GLY A 100 -35.37 -16.43 16.08
CA GLY A 100 -35.80 -15.02 16.12
C GLY A 100 -34.61 -14.04 16.27
N VAL A 101 -33.39 -14.46 16.00
CA VAL A 101 -32.24 -13.56 15.91
C VAL A 101 -32.51 -12.56 14.76
N ARG A 102 -32.24 -11.28 14.99
CA ARG A 102 -32.43 -10.27 13.94
C ARG A 102 -31.51 -10.49 12.77
N VAL A 103 -32.06 -10.81 11.60
CA VAL A 103 -31.28 -11.00 10.37
C VAL A 103 -31.31 -9.72 9.54
N ILE A 104 -30.13 -9.21 9.17
CA ILE A 104 -29.95 -8.05 8.28
C ILE A 104 -29.32 -8.54 6.98
N PRO A 105 -30.10 -8.64 5.87
CA PRO A 105 -29.52 -8.94 4.56
C PRO A 105 -28.73 -7.74 4.06
N VAL A 106 -27.51 -7.98 3.60
CA VAL A 106 -26.60 -6.97 3.07
C VAL A 106 -26.13 -7.39 1.68
N LEU A 107 -26.53 -6.63 0.68
CA LEU A 107 -26.19 -6.87 -0.71
C LEU A 107 -24.82 -6.26 -1.02
N VAL A 108 -23.90 -7.07 -1.51
CA VAL A 108 -22.54 -6.64 -1.87
C VAL A 108 -22.26 -6.84 -3.35
N ASP A 109 -21.31 -6.09 -3.89
CA ASP A 109 -20.87 -6.18 -5.30
C ASP A 109 -22.03 -6.01 -6.32
N GLY A 110 -23.06 -5.25 -6.00
CA GLY A 110 -24.22 -5.04 -6.88
C GLY A 110 -25.09 -6.29 -7.03
N ALA A 111 -25.15 -7.14 -6.00
CA ALA A 111 -26.06 -8.27 -5.96
C ALA A 111 -27.51 -7.80 -5.91
N ALA A 112 -28.41 -8.55 -6.56
CA ALA A 112 -29.84 -8.32 -6.46
C ALA A 112 -30.43 -9.01 -5.21
N PRO A 113 -31.47 -8.44 -4.57
CA PRO A 113 -32.13 -9.09 -3.45
C PRO A 113 -32.75 -10.44 -3.89
N PRO A 114 -32.60 -11.51 -3.09
CA PRO A 114 -33.19 -12.80 -3.37
C PRO A 114 -34.73 -12.72 -3.49
N ARG A 115 -35.30 -13.37 -4.49
CA ARG A 115 -36.75 -13.49 -4.62
C ARG A 115 -37.26 -14.73 -3.88
N PRO A 116 -38.52 -14.74 -3.41
CA PRO A 116 -39.08 -15.88 -2.67
C PRO A 116 -38.90 -17.22 -3.40
N GLU A 117 -39.07 -17.23 -4.75
CA GLU A 117 -39.01 -18.43 -5.58
C GLU A 117 -37.57 -18.96 -5.73
N GLN A 118 -36.58 -18.16 -5.40
CA GLN A 118 -35.16 -18.51 -5.48
C GLN A 118 -34.62 -19.12 -4.18
N LEU A 119 -35.40 -19.02 -3.10
CA LEU A 119 -34.99 -19.46 -1.77
C LEU A 119 -35.63 -20.81 -1.39
N PRO A 120 -34.89 -21.70 -0.72
CA PRO A 120 -35.50 -22.88 -0.08
C PRO A 120 -36.56 -22.46 0.92
N GLY A 121 -37.59 -23.30 1.10
CA GLY A 121 -38.71 -22.99 1.99
C GLY A 121 -38.35 -22.41 3.36
N PRO A 122 -37.39 -22.99 4.12
CA PRO A 122 -36.97 -22.46 5.41
C PRO A 122 -36.41 -21.04 5.38
N LEU A 123 -35.82 -20.62 4.24
CA LEU A 123 -35.25 -19.27 4.04
C LEU A 123 -36.24 -18.29 3.40
N GLY A 124 -37.47 -18.67 3.12
CA GLY A 124 -38.46 -17.84 2.41
C GLY A 124 -38.74 -16.49 3.10
N SER A 125 -38.60 -16.40 4.42
CA SER A 125 -38.74 -15.15 5.17
C SER A 125 -37.65 -14.13 4.88
N LEU A 126 -36.43 -14.54 4.47
CA LEU A 126 -35.33 -13.66 4.11
C LEU A 126 -35.69 -12.71 2.96
N ALA A 127 -36.48 -13.17 1.98
CA ALA A 127 -36.91 -12.35 0.85
C ALA A 127 -37.85 -11.20 1.24
N ARG A 128 -38.42 -11.23 2.47
CA ARG A 128 -39.32 -10.16 2.99
C ARG A 128 -38.56 -9.14 3.84
N LEU A 129 -37.30 -9.42 4.17
CA LEU A 129 -36.48 -8.49 4.95
C LEU A 129 -35.97 -7.37 4.06
N ASN A 130 -36.00 -6.15 4.58
CA ASN A 130 -35.40 -5.02 3.88
C ASN A 130 -33.88 -5.16 3.86
N ALA A 131 -33.31 -5.27 2.67
CA ALA A 131 -31.87 -5.43 2.49
C ALA A 131 -31.18 -4.06 2.43
N LEU A 132 -30.00 -3.98 2.99
CA LEU A 132 -29.11 -2.84 2.86
C LEU A 132 -28.09 -3.14 1.75
N GLU A 133 -27.84 -2.17 0.87
CA GLU A 133 -26.79 -2.30 -0.14
C GLU A 133 -25.48 -1.73 0.40
N LEU A 134 -24.40 -2.52 0.33
CA LEU A 134 -23.04 -2.05 0.47
C LEU A 134 -22.44 -1.91 -0.93
N SER A 135 -22.63 -0.73 -1.52
CA SER A 135 -22.11 -0.45 -2.84
C SER A 135 -20.64 -0.03 -2.77
N TYR A 136 -19.84 -0.54 -3.67
CA TYR A 136 -18.41 -0.23 -3.74
C TYR A 136 -18.13 1.29 -3.82
N GLY A 137 -18.98 2.03 -4.54
CA GLY A 137 -18.81 3.48 -4.73
C GLY A 137 -19.21 4.34 -3.53
N ARG A 138 -19.97 3.80 -2.57
CA ARG A 138 -20.48 4.50 -1.38
C ARG A 138 -20.27 3.69 -0.11
N TYR A 139 -19.27 2.83 -0.13
CA TYR A 139 -19.07 1.82 0.93
C TYR A 139 -19.06 2.45 2.33
N GLU A 140 -18.35 3.56 2.54
CA GLU A 140 -18.29 4.23 3.86
C GLU A 140 -19.66 4.71 4.35
N TYR A 141 -20.44 5.32 3.46
CA TYR A 141 -21.78 5.77 3.78
C TYR A 141 -22.71 4.58 4.08
N ASP A 142 -22.66 3.56 3.22
CA ASP A 142 -23.51 2.38 3.35
C ASP A 142 -23.10 1.52 4.57
N ALA A 143 -21.80 1.37 4.84
CA ALA A 143 -21.27 0.69 6.01
C ALA A 143 -21.56 1.48 7.31
N GLY A 144 -21.39 2.80 7.32
CA GLY A 144 -21.75 3.65 8.46
C GLY A 144 -23.24 3.47 8.84
N ARG A 145 -24.13 3.46 7.86
CA ARG A 145 -25.56 3.17 8.09
C ARG A 145 -25.79 1.78 8.68
N LEU A 146 -25.06 0.77 8.20
CA LEU A 146 -25.15 -0.59 8.75
C LEU A 146 -24.67 -0.64 10.20
N LEU A 147 -23.53 0.00 10.50
CA LEU A 147 -22.97 0.10 11.85
C LEU A 147 -23.95 0.79 12.80
N ASP A 148 -24.57 1.91 12.39
CA ASP A 148 -25.59 2.60 13.17
C ASP A 148 -26.82 1.73 13.47
N ILE A 149 -27.22 0.89 12.50
CA ILE A 149 -28.33 -0.06 12.70
C ILE A 149 -27.92 -1.14 13.70
N ILE A 150 -26.72 -1.71 13.55
CA ILE A 150 -26.20 -2.76 14.44
C ILE A 150 -26.05 -2.20 15.86
N GLN A 151 -25.46 -1.00 16.03
CA GLN A 151 -25.32 -0.34 17.34
C GLN A 151 -26.67 -0.23 18.04
N ARG A 152 -27.70 0.27 17.35
CA ARG A 152 -29.05 0.38 17.92
C ARG A 152 -29.66 -0.97 18.32
N VAL A 153 -29.36 -2.04 17.58
CA VAL A 153 -29.80 -3.40 17.93
C VAL A 153 -29.10 -3.88 19.19
N VAL A 154 -27.81 -3.67 19.29
CA VAL A 154 -26.99 -4.02 20.47
C VAL A 154 -27.46 -3.24 21.71
N ASP A 155 -27.65 -1.92 21.56
CA ASP A 155 -28.13 -1.05 22.67
C ASP A 155 -29.53 -1.46 23.15
N SER A 156 -30.41 -1.79 22.21
CA SER A 156 -31.80 -2.24 22.55
C SER A 156 -31.77 -3.57 23.30
N ALA A 157 -30.89 -4.49 22.92
CA ALA A 157 -30.73 -5.77 23.61
C ALA A 157 -30.12 -5.58 25.01
N SER A 158 -29.18 -4.63 25.16
CA SER A 158 -28.59 -4.24 26.46
C SER A 158 -29.65 -3.67 27.41
N ALA A 159 -30.50 -2.77 26.89
CA ALA A 159 -31.58 -2.14 27.66
C ALA A 159 -32.64 -3.16 28.11
N ALA A 160 -32.95 -4.13 27.23
CA ALA A 160 -33.91 -5.20 27.56
C ALA A 160 -33.37 -6.17 28.64
N ALA A 161 -32.06 -6.38 28.69
CA ALA A 161 -31.40 -7.25 29.70
C ALA A 161 -31.32 -6.58 31.09
N THR A 162 -31.45 -5.24 31.17
CA THR A 162 -31.30 -4.45 32.40
C THR A 162 -32.63 -4.00 33.01
N ALA A 163 -33.81 -4.19 32.36
CA ALA A 163 -35.10 -3.74 32.84
C ALA A 163 -35.83 -4.84 33.64
N PRO A 164 -36.23 -4.60 34.91
CA PRO A 164 -37.21 -5.45 35.58
C PRO A 164 -38.60 -5.17 35.00
N GLY A 165 -39.25 -6.19 34.49
CA GLY A 165 -40.47 -6.24 33.75
C GLY A 165 -41.49 -5.12 33.99
N SER A 166 -41.87 -4.42 32.92
CA SER A 166 -43.17 -3.73 32.80
C SER A 166 -43.47 -3.49 31.34
N SER A 167 -44.64 -3.97 30.92
CA SER A 167 -45.26 -3.71 29.64
C SER A 167 -45.83 -2.30 29.60
N ALA A 168 -45.54 -1.49 28.60
CA ALA A 168 -46.48 -0.50 28.05
C ALA A 168 -45.89 0.16 26.76
N SER A 169 -46.74 0.20 25.78
CA SER A 169 -46.60 0.91 24.50
C SER A 169 -46.52 2.43 24.67
N ALA A 170 -45.60 3.07 23.96
CA ALA A 170 -45.70 4.50 23.63
C ALA A 170 -44.91 4.81 22.36
N ASP A 171 -45.55 5.52 21.43
CA ASP A 171 -44.99 6.06 20.18
C ASP A 171 -43.90 7.09 20.47
N PRO A 172 -42.89 7.22 19.60
CA PRO A 172 -41.82 8.23 19.78
C PRO A 172 -42.20 9.56 19.12
N GLU A 173 -42.17 10.63 19.92
CA GLU A 173 -42.12 12.01 19.43
C GLU A 173 -40.71 12.42 18.98
N PRO A 174 -40.56 13.42 18.11
CA PRO A 174 -39.29 13.81 17.51
C PRO A 174 -38.48 14.70 18.46
N ILE A 175 -37.18 14.38 18.57
CA ILE A 175 -36.24 15.18 19.35
C ILE A 175 -35.50 16.15 18.43
N ASP A 176 -35.78 17.44 18.66
CA ASP A 176 -35.01 18.58 18.14
C ASP A 176 -33.77 18.84 18.98
N ARG A 177 -32.72 19.23 18.28
CA ARG A 177 -31.51 19.98 18.71
C ARG A 177 -30.86 19.65 20.05
N ILE A 178 -29.62 19.20 19.94
CA ILE A 178 -28.62 19.35 21.01
C ILE A 178 -27.48 20.24 20.51
N ASP A 179 -27.26 21.30 21.29
CA ASP A 179 -26.25 22.34 21.08
C ASP A 179 -24.82 21.80 21.16
N ALA A 180 -23.98 22.37 20.32
CA ALA A 180 -22.54 22.12 20.28
C ALA A 180 -21.87 22.57 21.60
N VAL A 181 -21.27 21.63 22.30
CA VAL A 181 -20.31 21.91 23.37
C VAL A 181 -18.92 21.85 22.76
N ALA A 182 -18.21 22.96 22.86
CA ALA A 182 -16.84 23.12 22.43
C ALA A 182 -15.93 22.16 23.22
N LEU A 183 -15.22 21.31 22.48
CA LEU A 183 -14.10 20.49 22.98
C LEU A 183 -12.78 21.13 22.54
N GLY A 184 -11.81 21.10 23.45
CA GLY A 184 -10.55 21.82 23.35
C GLY A 184 -9.55 21.23 22.37
N ASP A 185 -8.65 22.07 22.04
CA ASP A 185 -7.30 22.01 21.45
C ASP A 185 -6.86 20.66 20.78
N ASP A 186 -7.18 20.52 19.47
CA ASP A 186 -6.84 19.38 18.62
C ASP A 186 -5.60 19.67 17.75
N THR A 187 -4.41 19.61 18.33
CA THR A 187 -3.17 19.62 17.55
C THR A 187 -2.89 18.32 16.77
N PRO A 188 -3.32 17.12 17.20
CA PRO A 188 -3.14 15.89 16.40
C PRO A 188 -3.97 15.84 15.09
N ASN A 189 -5.05 16.60 15.01
CA ASN A 189 -6.00 16.53 13.87
C ASN A 189 -5.47 17.24 12.60
N ARG A 190 -4.68 18.30 12.74
CA ARG A 190 -4.19 19.08 11.59
C ARG A 190 -3.18 18.31 10.72
N ASP A 191 -2.29 17.54 11.33
CA ASP A 191 -1.30 16.75 10.57
C ASP A 191 -1.97 15.59 9.84
N GLN A 192 -2.92 14.92 10.47
CA GLN A 192 -3.69 13.84 9.84
C GLN A 192 -4.57 14.35 8.68
N GLU A 193 -5.20 15.51 8.83
CA GLU A 193 -5.96 16.16 7.75
C GLU A 193 -5.04 16.56 6.60
N ARG A 194 -3.83 17.07 6.89
CA ARG A 194 -2.83 17.39 5.89
C ARG A 194 -2.40 16.16 5.10
N ILE A 195 -2.04 15.08 5.79
CA ILE A 195 -1.64 13.81 5.17
C ILE A 195 -2.77 13.28 4.29
N THR A 196 -4.00 13.27 4.79
CA THR A 196 -5.18 12.81 4.04
C THR A 196 -5.40 13.64 2.77
N ARG A 197 -5.21 14.96 2.84
CA ARG A 197 -5.30 15.85 1.67
C ARG A 197 -4.19 15.56 0.64
N LEU A 198 -2.94 15.41 1.09
CA LEU A 198 -1.80 15.09 0.21
C LEU A 198 -2.02 13.76 -0.53
N LEU A 199 -2.48 12.74 0.19
CA LEU A 199 -2.79 11.43 -0.41
C LEU A 199 -3.99 11.51 -1.37
N ALA A 200 -4.97 12.39 -1.10
CA ALA A 200 -6.07 12.66 -2.02
C ALA A 200 -5.60 13.34 -3.31
N ASP A 201 -4.67 14.28 -3.20
CA ASP A 201 -4.08 14.96 -4.36
C ASP A 201 -3.21 14.00 -5.18
N ALA A 202 -2.46 13.10 -4.53
CA ALA A 202 -1.71 12.05 -5.20
C ALA A 202 -2.63 11.10 -5.98
N GLU A 203 -3.72 10.63 -5.37
CA GLU A 203 -4.73 9.80 -6.03
C GLU A 203 -5.36 10.52 -7.23
N HIS A 204 -5.79 11.77 -7.05
CA HIS A 204 -6.37 12.56 -8.13
C HIS A 204 -5.38 12.70 -9.30
N THR A 205 -4.12 13.01 -9.00
CA THR A 205 -3.04 13.13 -9.99
C THR A 205 -2.85 11.82 -10.76
N THR A 206 -2.82 10.68 -10.07
CA THR A 206 -2.68 9.36 -10.69
C THR A 206 -3.87 9.02 -11.59
N ARG A 207 -5.10 9.33 -11.16
CA ARG A 207 -6.34 9.04 -11.91
C ARG A 207 -6.54 9.94 -13.12
N THR A 208 -6.07 11.19 -13.07
CA THR A 208 -6.24 12.19 -14.16
C THR A 208 -5.17 12.13 -15.23
N ARG A 209 -4.22 11.21 -15.13
CA ARG A 209 -3.15 11.02 -16.11
C ARG A 209 -3.70 10.86 -17.53
N PRO A 210 -3.19 11.63 -18.54
CA PRO A 210 -3.69 11.58 -19.91
C PRO A 210 -3.62 10.20 -20.55
N ALA A 211 -4.61 9.87 -21.40
CA ALA A 211 -4.73 8.55 -22.04
C ALA A 211 -3.51 8.15 -22.91
N ARG A 212 -2.75 9.12 -23.44
CA ARG A 212 -1.49 8.86 -24.16
C ARG A 212 -0.39 8.28 -23.27
N SER A 213 -0.44 8.52 -21.96
CA SER A 213 0.42 7.93 -20.94
C SER A 213 -0.09 6.57 -20.43
N ARG A 214 -1.25 6.07 -20.87
CA ARG A 214 -1.81 4.77 -20.46
C ARG A 214 -0.97 3.57 -20.91
N ARG A 215 -0.03 3.73 -21.85
CA ARG A 215 1.02 2.73 -22.08
C ARG A 215 1.88 2.44 -20.84
N LEU A 216 1.76 3.28 -19.81
CA LEU A 216 2.42 3.19 -18.51
C LEU A 216 1.50 2.59 -17.41
N GLY A 217 0.49 1.80 -17.76
CA GLY A 217 -0.47 1.23 -16.80
C GLY A 217 0.17 0.56 -15.58
N GLY A 218 1.32 -0.11 -15.75
CA GLY A 218 2.06 -0.69 -14.64
C GLY A 218 2.58 0.33 -13.63
N MET A 219 2.97 1.54 -14.06
CA MET A 219 3.36 2.64 -13.15
C MET A 219 2.16 3.16 -12.36
N GLN A 220 1.01 3.31 -13.00
CA GLN A 220 -0.23 3.71 -12.33
C GLN A 220 -0.64 2.69 -11.25
N ALA A 221 -0.47 1.40 -11.50
CA ALA A 221 -0.72 0.36 -10.51
C ALA A 221 0.21 0.50 -9.30
N VAL A 222 1.50 0.77 -9.53
CA VAL A 222 2.49 1.00 -8.45
C VAL A 222 2.10 2.21 -7.60
N GLU A 223 1.80 3.35 -8.24
CA GLU A 223 1.39 4.57 -7.55
C GLU A 223 0.13 4.37 -6.70
N LEU A 224 -0.92 3.75 -7.24
CA LEU A 224 -2.15 3.46 -6.50
C LEU A 224 -1.91 2.48 -5.33
N ALA A 225 -1.05 1.48 -5.50
CA ALA A 225 -0.69 0.55 -4.44
C ALA A 225 0.07 1.26 -3.31
N ASP A 226 1.02 2.14 -3.64
CA ASP A 226 1.81 2.89 -2.66
C ASP A 226 0.95 3.93 -1.91
N ILE A 227 -0.01 4.60 -2.60
CA ILE A 227 -1.01 5.48 -1.97
C ILE A 227 -1.93 4.66 -1.06
N GLY A 228 -2.42 3.50 -1.51
CA GLY A 228 -3.25 2.60 -0.73
C GLY A 228 -2.53 2.13 0.54
N ARG A 229 -1.25 1.78 0.43
CA ARG A 229 -0.41 1.41 1.59
C ARG A 229 -0.26 2.55 2.58
N ALA A 230 -0.04 3.78 2.11
CA ALA A 230 0.07 4.96 2.98
C ALA A 230 -1.26 5.28 3.69
N LEU A 231 -2.39 5.04 3.03
CA LEU A 231 -3.73 5.22 3.60
C LEU A 231 -4.17 4.10 4.53
N ALA A 232 -3.50 2.95 4.54
CA ALA A 232 -3.99 1.76 5.23
C ALA A 232 -4.28 1.97 6.74
N ALA A 233 -3.50 2.83 7.41
CA ALA A 233 -3.70 3.19 8.81
C ALA A 233 -4.64 4.40 9.02
N ILE A 234 -4.91 5.21 7.99
CA ILE A 234 -5.65 6.47 8.09
C ILE A 234 -7.09 6.29 7.58
N ASP A 235 -7.24 5.65 6.43
CA ASP A 235 -8.51 5.37 5.76
C ASP A 235 -8.45 3.99 5.10
N PRO A 236 -8.64 2.91 5.88
CA PRO A 236 -8.55 1.53 5.39
C PRO A 236 -9.50 1.23 4.22
N ASN A 237 -10.66 1.86 4.19
CA ASN A 237 -11.65 1.65 3.13
C ASN A 237 -11.18 2.23 1.80
N ARG A 238 -10.64 3.43 1.84
CA ARG A 238 -10.05 4.07 0.65
C ARG A 238 -8.80 3.31 0.20
N ALA A 239 -7.97 2.88 1.15
CA ALA A 239 -6.81 2.04 0.89
C ALA A 239 -7.19 0.76 0.13
N ALA A 240 -8.20 0.02 0.62
CA ALA A 240 -8.67 -1.20 -0.02
C ALA A 240 -9.16 -0.98 -1.46
N ARG A 241 -9.90 0.12 -1.72
CA ARG A 241 -10.34 0.49 -3.07
C ARG A 241 -9.16 0.77 -4.01
N LEU A 242 -8.16 1.54 -3.55
CA LEU A 242 -6.99 1.88 -4.34
C LEU A 242 -6.15 0.65 -4.66
N ILE A 243 -5.99 -0.24 -3.69
CA ILE A 243 -5.26 -1.49 -3.84
C ILE A 243 -5.97 -2.42 -4.84
N ALA A 244 -7.30 -2.51 -4.79
CA ALA A 244 -8.08 -3.28 -5.77
C ALA A 244 -7.99 -2.68 -7.19
N ASP A 245 -8.00 -1.35 -7.31
CA ASP A 245 -7.76 -0.66 -8.59
C ASP A 245 -6.34 -0.92 -9.11
N ALA A 246 -5.33 -0.87 -8.24
CA ALA A 246 -3.94 -1.18 -8.56
C ALA A 246 -3.80 -2.60 -9.11
N GLU A 247 -4.40 -3.58 -8.47
CA GLU A 247 -4.42 -4.97 -8.92
C GLU A 247 -5.06 -5.12 -10.30
N ARG A 248 -6.24 -4.55 -10.49
CA ARG A 248 -6.97 -4.61 -11.76
C ARG A 248 -6.14 -4.02 -12.90
N ILE A 249 -5.46 -2.88 -12.66
CA ILE A 249 -4.60 -2.22 -13.65
C ILE A 249 -3.35 -3.05 -13.90
N ALA A 250 -2.68 -3.56 -12.87
CA ALA A 250 -1.51 -4.43 -13.00
C ALA A 250 -1.81 -5.65 -13.85
N ARG A 251 -2.95 -6.34 -13.60
CA ARG A 251 -3.38 -7.52 -14.37
C ARG A 251 -3.66 -7.19 -15.84
N SER A 252 -4.20 -6.01 -16.14
CA SER A 252 -4.46 -5.56 -17.51
C SER A 252 -3.22 -5.07 -18.26
N THR A 253 -2.08 -4.94 -17.58
CA THR A 253 -0.83 -4.46 -18.16
C THR A 253 -0.21 -5.55 -19.02
N ALA A 254 0.07 -5.24 -20.29
CA ALA A 254 0.61 -6.22 -21.26
C ALA A 254 2.12 -6.45 -21.09
N GLU A 255 2.86 -5.45 -20.64
CA GLU A 255 4.30 -5.52 -20.48
C GLU A 255 4.65 -6.24 -19.16
N GLN A 256 5.37 -7.35 -19.27
CA GLN A 256 5.59 -8.30 -18.18
C GLN A 256 6.31 -7.69 -16.97
N TYR A 257 7.35 -6.89 -17.20
CA TYR A 257 8.11 -6.25 -16.12
C TYR A 257 7.20 -5.32 -15.29
N ARG A 258 6.43 -4.46 -15.96
CA ARG A 258 5.53 -3.51 -15.29
C ARG A 258 4.34 -4.19 -14.63
N LYS A 259 3.82 -5.26 -15.26
CA LYS A 259 2.78 -6.09 -14.67
C LYS A 259 3.25 -6.69 -13.35
N THR A 260 4.42 -7.33 -13.35
CA THR A 260 5.01 -7.95 -12.17
C THR A 260 5.30 -6.92 -11.08
N MET A 261 5.86 -5.76 -11.45
CA MET A 261 6.10 -4.67 -10.51
C MET A 261 4.80 -4.19 -9.84
N GLY A 262 3.75 -3.97 -10.63
CA GLY A 262 2.43 -3.60 -10.14
C GLY A 262 1.85 -4.64 -9.17
N LEU A 263 1.89 -5.93 -9.53
CA LEU A 263 1.41 -7.02 -8.67
C LEU A 263 2.20 -7.12 -7.37
N ALA A 264 3.53 -7.01 -7.42
CA ALA A 264 4.38 -7.08 -6.22
C ALA A 264 4.12 -5.90 -5.26
N ARG A 265 3.96 -4.67 -5.79
CA ARG A 265 3.61 -3.51 -4.97
C ARG A 265 2.21 -3.60 -4.38
N THR A 266 1.25 -4.12 -5.15
CA THR A 266 -0.10 -4.40 -4.67
C THR A 266 -0.08 -5.45 -3.55
N ALA A 267 0.69 -6.53 -3.72
CA ALA A 267 0.87 -7.55 -2.68
C ALA A 267 1.47 -6.97 -1.40
N ARG A 268 2.47 -6.08 -1.52
CA ARG A 268 3.06 -5.37 -0.37
C ARG A 268 2.04 -4.50 0.37
N ALA A 269 1.17 -3.82 -0.37
CA ALA A 269 0.12 -3.00 0.23
C ALA A 269 -0.94 -3.87 0.92
N LEU A 270 -1.27 -5.04 0.37
CA LEU A 270 -2.20 -6.01 0.95
C LEU A 270 -1.63 -6.78 2.15
N ALA A 271 -0.31 -6.88 2.30
CA ALA A 271 0.32 -7.75 3.29
C ALA A 271 -0.17 -7.53 4.73
N LEU A 272 -0.56 -6.30 5.07
CA LEU A 272 -1.09 -5.92 6.38
C LEU A 272 -2.62 -5.98 6.47
N ILE A 273 -3.33 -6.09 5.34
CA ILE A 273 -4.79 -6.02 5.27
C ILE A 273 -5.37 -7.41 4.96
N ASP A 274 -4.81 -8.09 3.95
CA ASP A 274 -5.21 -9.43 3.50
C ASP A 274 -3.98 -10.24 3.10
N SER A 275 -3.44 -10.96 4.06
CA SER A 275 -2.21 -11.73 3.90
C SER A 275 -2.33 -12.91 2.92
N GLU A 276 -3.53 -13.51 2.80
CA GLU A 276 -3.76 -14.60 1.84
C GLU A 276 -3.80 -14.08 0.40
N HIS A 277 -4.52 -13.00 0.17
CA HIS A 277 -4.57 -12.37 -1.15
C HIS A 277 -3.20 -11.83 -1.54
N ALA A 278 -2.47 -11.20 -0.59
CA ALA A 278 -1.08 -10.79 -0.81
C ALA A 278 -0.20 -11.98 -1.23
N ALA A 279 -0.34 -13.12 -0.55
CA ALA A 279 0.42 -14.32 -0.84
C ALA A 279 0.12 -14.89 -2.24
N TRP A 280 -1.14 -14.83 -2.68
CA TRP A 280 -1.52 -15.27 -4.03
C TRP A 280 -0.96 -14.33 -5.11
N LEU A 281 -0.98 -13.01 -4.88
CA LEU A 281 -0.35 -12.04 -5.80
C LEU A 281 1.18 -12.22 -5.88
N ILE A 282 1.83 -12.60 -4.78
CA ILE A 282 3.25 -12.95 -4.74
C ILE A 282 3.51 -14.16 -5.64
N ASP A 283 2.66 -15.20 -5.58
CA ASP A 283 2.79 -16.40 -6.42
C ASP A 283 2.63 -16.07 -7.91
N ASP A 284 1.66 -15.23 -8.26
CA ASP A 284 1.42 -14.77 -9.63
C ASP A 284 2.61 -13.94 -10.16
N ALA A 285 3.09 -12.98 -9.37
CA ALA A 285 4.25 -12.14 -9.71
C ALA A 285 5.53 -12.96 -9.92
N GLU A 286 5.81 -13.93 -9.04
CA GLU A 286 6.95 -14.85 -9.18
C GLU A 286 6.84 -15.70 -10.45
N GLY A 287 5.63 -16.21 -10.75
CA GLY A 287 5.37 -16.99 -11.97
C GLY A 287 5.74 -16.20 -13.24
N ILE A 288 5.33 -14.93 -13.30
CA ILE A 288 5.62 -14.04 -14.43
C ILE A 288 7.13 -13.72 -14.51
N THR A 289 7.79 -13.53 -13.37
CA THR A 289 9.22 -13.16 -13.31
C THR A 289 10.12 -14.19 -14.01
N ARG A 290 9.72 -15.46 -14.07
CA ARG A 290 10.45 -16.52 -14.78
C ARG A 290 10.52 -16.29 -16.30
N SER A 291 9.61 -15.53 -16.86
CA SER A 291 9.58 -15.19 -18.30
C SER A 291 10.45 -13.96 -18.64
N ILE A 292 10.96 -13.24 -17.65
CA ILE A 292 11.77 -12.03 -17.85
C ILE A 292 13.18 -12.42 -18.28
N VAL A 293 13.57 -11.97 -19.47
CA VAL A 293 14.87 -12.31 -20.08
C VAL A 293 16.03 -11.54 -19.46
N SER A 294 15.83 -10.26 -19.12
CA SER A 294 16.88 -9.42 -18.52
C SER A 294 17.15 -9.81 -17.08
N GLU A 295 18.38 -10.26 -16.78
CA GLU A 295 18.79 -10.65 -15.44
C GLU A 295 18.70 -9.49 -14.44
N ALA A 296 19.05 -8.27 -14.87
CA ALA A 296 18.95 -7.07 -14.04
C ALA A 296 17.48 -6.77 -13.67
N GLN A 297 16.55 -6.83 -14.65
CA GLN A 297 15.14 -6.66 -14.39
C GLN A 297 14.58 -7.78 -13.51
N ARG A 298 15.00 -9.02 -13.75
CA ARG A 298 14.61 -10.18 -12.95
C ARG A 298 15.05 -10.03 -11.50
N ALA A 299 16.29 -9.62 -11.27
CA ALA A 299 16.80 -9.37 -9.92
C ALA A 299 16.00 -8.31 -9.17
N VAL A 300 15.73 -7.18 -9.80
CA VAL A 300 14.92 -6.09 -9.20
C VAL A 300 13.52 -6.60 -8.83
N LEU A 301 12.87 -7.34 -9.72
CA LEU A 301 11.55 -7.89 -9.46
C LEU A 301 11.55 -8.90 -8.30
N LEU A 302 12.52 -9.82 -8.28
CA LEU A 302 12.64 -10.82 -7.21
C LEU A 302 12.81 -10.15 -5.83
N ILE A 303 13.57 -9.06 -5.76
CA ILE A 303 13.73 -8.29 -4.52
C ILE A 303 12.43 -7.59 -4.15
N THR A 304 11.74 -6.95 -5.11
CA THR A 304 10.46 -6.29 -4.84
C THR A 304 9.39 -7.30 -4.36
N ILE A 305 9.38 -8.51 -4.94
CA ILE A 305 8.50 -9.60 -4.49
C ILE A 305 8.92 -10.10 -3.09
N ALA A 306 10.23 -10.18 -2.81
CA ALA A 306 10.73 -10.54 -1.49
C ALA A 306 10.32 -9.54 -0.41
N GLU A 307 10.37 -8.22 -0.71
CA GLU A 307 9.85 -7.18 0.18
C GLU A 307 8.34 -7.40 0.50
N ALA A 308 7.54 -7.74 -0.51
CA ALA A 308 6.13 -8.03 -0.31
C ALA A 308 5.92 -9.31 0.54
N ALA A 309 6.76 -10.32 0.34
CA ALA A 309 6.69 -11.59 1.05
C ALA A 309 7.24 -11.53 2.49
N ALA A 310 8.11 -10.57 2.81
CA ALA A 310 8.84 -10.53 4.08
C ALA A 310 7.94 -10.55 5.31
N VAL A 311 6.79 -9.87 5.25
CA VAL A 311 5.83 -9.79 6.36
C VAL A 311 4.98 -11.06 6.48
N THR A 312 4.54 -11.62 5.35
CA THR A 312 3.56 -12.71 5.32
C THR A 312 4.19 -14.10 5.23
N ARG A 313 5.35 -14.22 4.56
CA ARG A 313 6.03 -15.49 4.26
C ARG A 313 7.56 -15.32 4.29
N PRO A 314 8.19 -15.13 5.44
CA PRO A 314 9.63 -14.81 5.58
C PRO A 314 10.55 -15.86 4.95
N GLU A 315 10.22 -17.16 5.05
CA GLU A 315 11.00 -18.23 4.40
C GLU A 315 10.98 -18.12 2.86
N ARG A 316 9.85 -17.64 2.31
CA ARG A 316 9.74 -17.41 0.87
C ARG A 316 10.54 -16.18 0.44
N ALA A 317 10.49 -15.11 1.24
CA ALA A 317 11.33 -13.94 1.01
C ALA A 317 12.80 -14.32 0.95
N ALA A 318 13.29 -15.15 1.89
CA ALA A 318 14.67 -15.63 1.90
C ALA A 318 15.06 -16.42 0.63
N ARG A 319 14.14 -17.24 0.08
CA ARG A 319 14.35 -17.95 -1.21
C ARG A 319 14.40 -16.99 -2.39
N LEU A 320 13.48 -16.04 -2.47
CA LEU A 320 13.43 -15.02 -3.52
C LEU A 320 14.70 -14.17 -3.54
N ILE A 321 15.23 -13.82 -2.37
CA ILE A 321 16.52 -13.13 -2.23
C ILE A 321 17.66 -13.97 -2.80
N THR A 322 17.71 -15.27 -2.48
CA THR A 322 18.74 -16.18 -3.00
C THR A 322 18.65 -16.31 -4.54
N ASP A 323 17.44 -16.31 -5.10
CA ASP A 323 17.23 -16.31 -6.55
C ASP A 323 17.63 -14.96 -7.18
N ALA A 324 17.37 -13.83 -6.51
CA ALA A 324 17.84 -12.51 -6.92
C ALA A 324 19.37 -12.43 -6.94
N GLU A 325 20.05 -12.96 -5.92
CA GLU A 325 21.51 -13.06 -5.89
C GLU A 325 22.06 -13.84 -7.09
N ARG A 326 21.39 -14.94 -7.47
CA ARG A 326 21.78 -15.73 -8.63
C ARG A 326 21.62 -14.93 -9.92
N ALA A 327 20.53 -14.19 -10.08
CA ALA A 327 20.31 -13.31 -11.21
C ALA A 327 21.34 -12.17 -11.25
N ILE A 328 21.66 -11.55 -10.12
CA ILE A 328 22.69 -10.51 -10.01
C ILE A 328 24.08 -11.03 -10.41
N ARG A 329 24.43 -12.25 -9.96
CA ARG A 329 25.72 -12.85 -10.33
C ARG A 329 25.89 -13.05 -11.83
N SER A 330 24.80 -13.30 -12.56
CA SER A 330 24.82 -13.48 -14.01
C SER A 330 24.87 -12.16 -14.81
N ILE A 331 24.70 -11.00 -14.16
CA ILE A 331 24.85 -9.71 -14.84
C ILE A 331 26.31 -9.50 -15.21
N THR A 332 26.58 -9.35 -16.50
CA THR A 332 27.93 -9.17 -17.06
C THR A 332 28.37 -7.71 -17.10
N ASP A 333 27.43 -6.78 -17.29
CA ASP A 333 27.68 -5.34 -17.25
C ASP A 333 27.97 -4.89 -15.82
N GLN A 334 29.23 -4.51 -15.54
CA GLN A 334 29.67 -4.19 -14.18
C GLN A 334 28.98 -2.94 -13.59
N PRO A 335 28.85 -1.81 -14.31
CA PRO A 335 28.09 -0.67 -13.85
C PRO A 335 26.64 -1.00 -13.49
N GLN A 336 25.96 -1.74 -14.36
CA GLN A 336 24.60 -2.18 -14.11
C GLN A 336 24.50 -3.11 -12.89
N LYS A 337 25.47 -4.00 -12.73
CA LYS A 337 25.56 -4.91 -11.59
C LYS A 337 25.74 -4.14 -10.28
N ALA A 338 26.66 -3.17 -10.23
CA ALA A 338 26.86 -2.32 -9.06
C ALA A 338 25.58 -1.53 -8.71
N TYR A 339 24.91 -0.98 -9.73
CA TYR A 339 23.63 -0.28 -9.56
C TYR A 339 22.54 -1.19 -8.97
N VAL A 340 22.37 -2.40 -9.51
CA VAL A 340 21.37 -3.36 -9.02
C VAL A 340 21.68 -3.80 -7.60
N LEU A 341 22.96 -4.08 -7.27
CA LEU A 341 23.39 -4.43 -5.91
C LEU A 341 23.11 -3.32 -4.90
N ALA A 342 23.42 -2.06 -5.23
CA ALA A 342 23.19 -0.92 -4.35
C ALA A 342 21.69 -0.69 -4.06
N ASN A 343 20.84 -0.81 -5.07
CA ASN A 343 19.39 -0.71 -4.87
C ASN A 343 18.82 -1.93 -4.15
N ALA A 344 19.34 -3.12 -4.42
CA ALA A 344 19.00 -4.34 -3.70
C ALA A 344 19.32 -4.22 -2.21
N ALA A 345 20.46 -3.67 -1.86
CA ALA A 345 20.87 -3.43 -0.48
C ALA A 345 19.89 -2.49 0.24
N LEU A 346 19.48 -1.39 -0.40
CA LEU A 346 18.48 -0.46 0.17
C LEU A 346 17.14 -1.14 0.46
N ALA A 347 16.65 -1.93 -0.49
CA ALA A 347 15.41 -2.69 -0.35
C ALA A 347 15.52 -3.76 0.76
N MET A 348 16.70 -4.37 0.89
CA MET A 348 16.98 -5.43 1.86
C MET A 348 17.23 -4.93 3.28
N ALA A 349 17.56 -3.65 3.47
CA ALA A 349 17.97 -3.11 4.77
C ALA A 349 16.96 -3.36 5.90
N ALA A 350 15.67 -3.36 5.57
CA ALA A 350 14.58 -3.64 6.52
C ALA A 350 14.26 -5.13 6.69
N ILE A 351 14.80 -6.01 5.84
CA ILE A 351 14.46 -7.45 5.79
C ILE A 351 15.61 -8.28 6.36
N ASP A 352 16.83 -8.02 5.86
CA ASP A 352 18.04 -8.77 6.19
C ASP A 352 19.25 -7.83 6.09
N GLN A 353 19.61 -7.24 7.23
CA GLN A 353 20.67 -6.24 7.32
C GLN A 353 22.05 -6.82 6.97
N GLU A 354 22.31 -8.09 7.28
CA GLU A 354 23.60 -8.75 6.98
C GLU A 354 23.78 -8.92 5.47
N ARG A 355 22.73 -9.37 4.75
CA ARG A 355 22.78 -9.47 3.29
C ARG A 355 22.80 -8.10 2.62
N ALA A 356 22.12 -7.10 3.17
CA ALA A 356 22.19 -5.73 2.68
C ALA A 356 23.64 -5.21 2.75
N ALA A 357 24.34 -5.43 3.86
CA ALA A 357 25.74 -5.08 4.03
C ALA A 357 26.66 -5.83 3.02
N GLN A 358 26.38 -7.11 2.76
CA GLN A 358 27.13 -7.88 1.76
C GLN A 358 26.90 -7.33 0.33
N PHE A 359 25.68 -6.99 -0.04
CA PHE A 359 25.38 -6.40 -1.35
C PHE A 359 26.10 -5.07 -1.56
N ILE A 360 26.20 -4.25 -0.49
CA ILE A 360 26.96 -3.00 -0.56
C ILE A 360 28.44 -3.27 -0.74
N ALA A 361 29.02 -4.22 0.01
CA ALA A 361 30.43 -4.56 -0.11
C ALA A 361 30.79 -5.07 -1.53
N ASP A 362 29.90 -5.88 -2.11
CA ASP A 362 30.06 -6.37 -3.48
C ASP A 362 29.93 -5.23 -4.50
N ALA A 363 28.96 -4.32 -4.32
CA ALA A 363 28.78 -3.15 -5.17
C ALA A 363 29.98 -2.20 -5.10
N GLU A 364 30.53 -1.99 -3.92
CA GLU A 364 31.75 -1.21 -3.66
C GLU A 364 32.95 -1.81 -4.39
N GLY A 365 33.18 -3.13 -4.24
CA GLY A 365 34.29 -3.83 -4.92
C GLY A 365 34.19 -3.72 -6.43
N ILE A 366 32.99 -3.88 -7.00
CA ILE A 366 32.74 -3.71 -8.43
C ILE A 366 33.02 -2.26 -8.85
N THR A 367 32.49 -1.27 -8.12
CA THR A 367 32.63 0.15 -8.46
C THR A 367 34.10 0.56 -8.53
N ARG A 368 34.94 0.08 -7.61
CA ARG A 368 36.40 0.30 -7.66
C ARG A 368 37.07 -0.31 -8.89
N SER A 369 36.50 -1.33 -9.50
CA SER A 369 37.00 -1.98 -10.71
C SER A 369 36.54 -1.36 -12.02
N ILE A 370 35.55 -0.43 -11.98
CA ILE A 370 35.02 0.22 -13.18
C ILE A 370 36.04 1.21 -13.73
N THR A 371 36.53 0.95 -14.94
CA THR A 371 37.42 1.86 -15.69
C THR A 371 36.67 2.75 -16.69
N ASN A 372 35.39 2.44 -16.94
CA ASN A 372 34.53 3.20 -17.85
C ASN A 372 33.91 4.40 -17.14
N GLU A 373 34.50 5.59 -17.34
CA GLU A 373 34.08 6.85 -16.71
C GLU A 373 32.58 7.18 -16.82
N PRO A 374 31.89 7.01 -17.98
CA PRO A 374 30.48 7.37 -18.11
C PRO A 374 29.52 6.74 -17.10
N HIS A 375 29.82 5.55 -16.63
CA HIS A 375 28.97 4.82 -15.71
C HIS A 375 29.46 4.85 -14.25
N LEU A 376 30.72 5.23 -14.04
CA LEU A 376 31.36 5.25 -12.73
C LEU A 376 30.65 6.22 -11.76
N GLY A 377 30.35 7.45 -12.21
CA GLY A 377 29.69 8.46 -11.38
C GLY A 377 28.32 8.04 -10.87
N SER A 378 27.52 7.40 -11.72
CA SER A 378 26.18 6.90 -11.31
C SER A 378 26.27 5.72 -10.34
N ALA A 379 27.20 4.80 -10.56
CA ALA A 379 27.44 3.67 -9.66
C ALA A 379 27.93 4.15 -8.29
N LEU A 380 28.90 5.08 -8.27
CA LEU A 380 29.40 5.71 -7.05
C LEU A 380 28.29 6.37 -6.24
N ALA A 381 27.45 7.19 -6.88
CA ALA A 381 26.33 7.86 -6.21
C ALA A 381 25.33 6.87 -5.58
N CYS A 382 25.01 5.77 -6.28
CA CYS A 382 24.10 4.74 -5.75
C CYS A 382 24.70 3.98 -4.56
N VAL A 383 25.97 3.59 -4.65
CA VAL A 383 26.66 2.85 -3.57
C VAL A 383 26.83 3.75 -2.34
N ALA A 384 27.22 5.01 -2.54
CA ALA A 384 27.33 5.98 -1.45
C ALA A 384 26.01 6.18 -0.71
N ARG A 385 24.91 6.32 -1.44
CA ARG A 385 23.57 6.46 -0.86
C ARG A 385 23.17 5.23 -0.04
N ALA A 386 23.43 4.03 -0.57
CA ALA A 386 23.13 2.79 0.12
C ALA A 386 23.95 2.63 1.40
N LEU A 387 25.24 2.95 1.35
CA LEU A 387 26.13 2.96 2.51
C LEU A 387 25.70 3.93 3.60
N ALA A 388 25.38 5.17 3.21
CA ALA A 388 24.92 6.18 4.17
C ALA A 388 23.64 5.76 4.91
N ALA A 389 22.76 5.01 4.23
CA ALA A 389 21.52 4.53 4.81
C ALA A 389 21.69 3.29 5.72
N ILE A 390 22.65 2.40 5.41
CA ILE A 390 22.77 1.08 6.05
C ILE A 390 23.95 1.02 7.02
N GLU A 391 25.10 1.57 6.64
CA GLU A 391 26.33 1.55 7.42
C GLU A 391 26.99 2.95 7.50
N PRO A 392 26.38 3.92 8.18
CA PRO A 392 26.86 5.31 8.20
C PRO A 392 28.31 5.44 8.73
N ALA A 393 28.74 4.55 9.62
CA ALA A 393 30.12 4.53 10.13
C ALA A 393 31.15 4.18 9.04
N ARG A 394 30.78 3.35 8.05
CA ARG A 394 31.63 2.99 6.89
C ARG A 394 31.51 3.97 5.73
N ALA A 395 30.45 4.78 5.72
CA ALA A 395 30.20 5.71 4.63
C ALA A 395 31.31 6.78 4.52
N ALA A 396 31.80 7.32 5.63
CA ALA A 396 32.77 8.42 5.64
C ALA A 396 34.11 8.08 4.91
N PRO A 397 34.80 6.97 5.20
CA PRO A 397 36.02 6.61 4.48
C PRO A 397 35.75 6.29 3.00
N LEU A 398 34.64 5.63 2.69
CA LEU A 398 34.31 5.31 1.30
C LEU A 398 33.93 6.57 0.50
N ILE A 399 33.23 7.52 1.10
CA ILE A 399 32.93 8.82 0.47
C ILE A 399 34.24 9.56 0.13
N ALA A 400 35.27 9.46 0.98
CA ALA A 400 36.58 10.03 0.68
C ALA A 400 37.26 9.34 -0.51
N ASP A 401 37.17 8.01 -0.59
CA ASP A 401 37.67 7.24 -1.75
C ASP A 401 36.89 7.61 -3.02
N MET A 402 35.56 7.74 -2.94
CA MET A 402 34.70 8.13 -4.05
C MET A 402 34.99 9.54 -4.55
N GLU A 403 35.26 10.48 -3.65
CA GLU A 403 35.69 11.83 -4.02
C GLU A 403 37.03 11.77 -4.78
N HIS A 404 37.99 11.00 -4.28
CA HIS A 404 39.29 10.82 -4.94
C HIS A 404 39.11 10.18 -6.33
N ILE A 405 38.31 9.12 -6.45
CA ILE A 405 38.00 8.49 -7.74
C ILE A 405 37.27 9.50 -8.67
N SER A 406 36.32 10.26 -8.17
CA SER A 406 35.62 11.28 -8.97
C SER A 406 36.57 12.36 -9.48
N GLN A 407 37.54 12.76 -8.66
CA GLN A 407 38.59 13.72 -9.07
C GLN A 407 39.52 13.17 -10.14
N SER A 408 39.71 11.85 -10.25
CA SER A 408 40.52 11.22 -11.27
C SER A 408 39.84 11.11 -12.62
N ILE A 409 38.54 11.38 -12.72
CA ILE A 409 37.81 11.40 -13.98
C ILE A 409 38.34 12.54 -14.86
N THR A 410 38.72 12.21 -16.09
CA THR A 410 39.31 13.16 -17.03
C THR A 410 38.29 14.01 -17.77
N ASN A 411 37.10 13.45 -18.01
CA ASN A 411 36.01 14.17 -18.61
C ASN A 411 35.32 15.03 -17.55
N GLU A 412 35.41 16.36 -17.70
CA GLU A 412 34.90 17.32 -16.70
C GLU A 412 33.39 17.22 -16.49
N ASP A 413 32.59 16.89 -17.51
CA ASP A 413 31.14 16.73 -17.40
C ASP A 413 30.78 15.52 -16.54
N LEU A 414 31.48 14.40 -16.74
CA LEU A 414 31.29 13.18 -15.94
C LEU A 414 31.81 13.36 -14.52
N LYS A 415 32.89 14.11 -14.36
CA LYS A 415 33.45 14.48 -13.05
C LYS A 415 32.49 15.34 -12.26
N ALA A 416 31.88 16.37 -12.88
CA ALA A 416 30.87 17.21 -12.24
C ALA A 416 29.68 16.37 -11.76
N ARG A 417 29.20 15.44 -12.57
CA ARG A 417 28.12 14.52 -12.21
C ARG A 417 28.48 13.60 -11.05
N ALA A 418 29.70 13.02 -11.07
CA ALA A 418 30.16 12.16 -9.98
C ALA A 418 30.29 12.92 -8.67
N LEU A 419 30.87 14.13 -8.69
CA LEU A 419 31.00 14.98 -7.51
C LEU A 419 29.65 15.46 -6.98
N ALA A 420 28.68 15.77 -7.87
CA ALA A 420 27.31 16.08 -7.47
C ALA A 420 26.65 14.90 -6.72
N GLY A 421 26.81 13.67 -7.23
CA GLY A 421 26.32 12.47 -6.58
C GLY A 421 26.95 12.21 -5.20
N VAL A 422 28.26 12.43 -5.07
CA VAL A 422 28.99 12.34 -3.79
C VAL A 422 28.54 13.43 -2.82
N SER A 423 28.35 14.68 -3.29
CA SER A 423 27.92 15.79 -2.42
C SER A 423 26.57 15.52 -1.78
N ARG A 424 25.64 14.88 -2.50
CA ARG A 424 24.32 14.51 -1.97
C ARG A 424 24.40 13.59 -0.75
N VAL A 425 25.40 12.73 -0.69
CA VAL A 425 25.62 11.85 0.48
C VAL A 425 26.31 12.57 1.61
N LEU A 426 27.26 13.47 1.27
CA LEU A 426 28.01 14.27 2.25
C LEU A 426 27.14 15.25 3.03
N VAL A 427 26.02 15.69 2.48
CA VAL A 427 25.12 16.67 3.16
C VAL A 427 24.79 16.26 4.58
N ALA A 428 24.54 14.98 4.83
CA ALA A 428 24.19 14.48 6.17
C ALA A 428 25.38 14.36 7.14
N THR A 429 26.63 14.28 6.63
CA THR A 429 27.82 13.97 7.43
C THR A 429 28.82 15.14 7.48
N ASP A 430 28.97 15.86 6.38
CA ASP A 430 29.90 17.01 6.23
C ASP A 430 29.33 18.03 5.23
N PRO A 431 28.34 18.86 5.66
CA PRO A 431 27.67 19.82 4.78
C PRO A 431 28.61 20.87 4.18
N ASP A 432 29.68 21.25 4.88
CA ASP A 432 30.67 22.21 4.37
C ASP A 432 31.48 21.60 3.21
N ARG A 433 31.82 20.33 3.28
CA ARG A 433 32.49 19.60 2.20
C ARG A 433 31.56 19.39 1.02
N ALA A 434 30.30 19.04 1.27
CA ALA A 434 29.27 18.97 0.25
C ALA A 434 29.12 20.29 -0.51
N ALA A 435 29.05 21.42 0.21
CA ALA A 435 28.94 22.74 -0.39
C ALA A 435 30.14 23.09 -1.29
N ARG A 436 31.38 22.71 -0.89
CA ARG A 436 32.57 22.90 -1.73
C ARG A 436 32.51 22.07 -3.03
N LEU A 437 32.08 20.80 -2.95
CA LEU A 437 31.95 19.96 -4.14
C LEU A 437 30.87 20.47 -5.09
N ILE A 438 29.76 20.96 -4.55
CA ILE A 438 28.68 21.59 -5.31
C ILE A 438 29.19 22.84 -6.02
N ALA A 439 29.92 23.71 -5.30
CA ALA A 439 30.48 24.94 -5.87
C ALA A 439 31.45 24.68 -7.03
N TYR A 440 32.13 23.53 -7.03
CA TYR A 440 32.96 23.08 -8.15
C TYR A 440 32.13 22.49 -9.28
N ALA A 441 31.15 21.63 -8.98
CA ALA A 441 30.40 20.86 -9.97
C ALA A 441 29.37 21.70 -10.74
N GLU A 442 28.71 22.65 -10.06
CA GLU A 442 27.60 23.42 -10.64
C GLU A 442 27.98 24.25 -11.89
N PRO A 443 29.09 25.03 -11.87
CA PRO A 443 29.50 25.76 -13.07
C PRO A 443 29.76 24.85 -14.27
N ILE A 444 30.38 23.68 -14.05
CA ILE A 444 30.67 22.72 -15.10
C ILE A 444 29.36 22.12 -15.63
N ALA A 445 28.47 21.69 -14.72
CA ALA A 445 27.18 21.10 -15.10
C ALA A 445 26.32 22.04 -15.95
N GLN A 446 26.40 23.36 -15.78
CA GLN A 446 25.66 24.33 -16.59
C GLN A 446 26.07 24.35 -18.07
N PHE A 447 27.30 23.98 -18.38
CA PHE A 447 27.84 23.98 -19.74
C PHE A 447 27.98 22.60 -20.37
N SER A 448 27.65 21.54 -19.61
CA SER A 448 27.70 20.15 -20.06
C SER A 448 26.68 19.83 -21.17
N ASP A 449 26.90 18.70 -21.87
CA ASP A 449 25.91 18.14 -22.78
C ASP A 449 24.55 17.94 -22.11
N GLN A 450 23.48 18.11 -22.86
CA GLN A 450 22.11 18.15 -22.32
C GLN A 450 21.76 16.95 -21.43
N SER A 451 22.19 15.74 -21.79
CA SER A 451 21.90 14.51 -21.02
C SER A 451 22.69 14.45 -19.71
N LEU A 452 23.96 14.83 -19.71
CA LEU A 452 24.81 14.86 -18.52
C LEU A 452 24.43 16.02 -17.61
N ARG A 453 24.13 17.18 -18.18
CA ARG A 453 23.65 18.38 -17.48
C ARG A 453 22.44 18.07 -16.62
N ALA A 454 21.42 17.45 -17.18
CA ALA A 454 20.17 17.18 -16.49
C ALA A 454 20.39 16.30 -15.24
N GLY A 455 21.24 15.26 -15.34
CA GLY A 455 21.58 14.40 -14.23
C GLY A 455 22.39 15.12 -13.14
N ALA A 456 23.44 15.85 -13.53
CA ALA A 456 24.30 16.58 -12.60
C ALA A 456 23.52 17.67 -11.85
N LEU A 457 22.69 18.46 -12.56
CA LEU A 457 21.86 19.49 -11.93
C LEU A 457 20.78 18.91 -11.01
N THR A 458 20.25 17.70 -11.31
CA THR A 458 19.34 17.00 -10.41
C THR A 458 20.04 16.63 -9.10
N ASP A 459 21.21 16.00 -9.16
CA ASP A 459 21.99 15.63 -7.98
C ASP A 459 22.42 16.87 -7.16
N ILE A 460 22.82 17.97 -7.83
CA ILE A 460 23.16 19.24 -7.18
C ILE A 460 21.94 19.85 -6.49
N ALA A 461 20.79 19.91 -7.16
CA ALA A 461 19.56 20.46 -6.57
C ALA A 461 19.12 19.67 -5.35
N THR A 462 19.18 18.34 -5.42
CA THR A 462 18.86 17.45 -4.29
C THR A 462 19.81 17.67 -3.10
N ALA A 463 21.11 17.80 -3.36
CA ALA A 463 22.10 18.08 -2.31
C ALA A 463 21.90 19.46 -1.68
N LEU A 464 21.62 20.47 -2.49
CA LEU A 464 21.35 21.84 -2.03
C LEU A 464 20.07 21.94 -1.17
N ALA A 465 19.10 21.06 -1.37
CA ALA A 465 17.80 21.15 -0.69
C ALA A 465 17.94 21.20 0.85
N ALA A 466 18.91 20.52 1.41
CA ALA A 466 19.17 20.53 2.84
C ALA A 466 20.13 21.64 3.30
N ILE A 467 20.87 22.32 2.39
CA ILE A 467 21.87 23.35 2.70
C ILE A 467 21.34 24.74 2.38
N ASP A 468 20.81 24.93 1.16
CA ASP A 468 20.29 26.18 0.62
C ASP A 468 19.05 25.87 -0.25
N PRO A 469 17.86 25.77 0.38
CA PRO A 469 16.63 25.44 -0.32
C PRO A 469 16.27 26.39 -1.47
N ASP A 470 16.60 27.70 -1.34
CA ASP A 470 16.32 28.69 -2.40
C ASP A 470 17.16 28.43 -3.64
N ARG A 471 18.43 28.06 -3.44
CA ARG A 471 19.32 27.70 -4.53
C ARG A 471 18.95 26.37 -5.16
N ALA A 472 18.56 25.38 -4.33
CA ALA A 472 18.08 24.09 -4.80
C ALA A 472 16.92 24.22 -5.78
N GLU A 473 15.91 25.01 -5.43
CA GLU A 473 14.74 25.23 -6.28
C GLU A 473 15.12 25.96 -7.58
N ARG A 474 15.96 26.99 -7.53
CA ARG A 474 16.45 27.67 -8.73
C ARG A 474 17.22 26.73 -9.67
N VAL A 475 18.10 25.89 -9.11
CA VAL A 475 18.86 24.91 -9.90
C VAL A 475 17.91 23.88 -10.55
N ALA A 476 16.97 23.33 -9.79
CA ALA A 476 15.98 22.40 -10.33
C ALA A 476 15.14 23.03 -11.46
N GLN A 477 14.69 24.27 -11.28
CA GLN A 477 13.93 25.02 -12.31
C GLN A 477 14.75 25.34 -13.56
N SER A 478 16.08 25.47 -13.46
CA SER A 478 16.97 25.73 -14.60
C SER A 478 17.14 24.54 -15.54
N ILE A 479 16.74 23.34 -15.12
CA ILE A 479 16.84 22.12 -15.92
C ILE A 479 15.87 22.23 -17.12
N THR A 480 16.41 22.18 -18.34
CA THR A 480 15.63 22.34 -19.58
C THR A 480 14.81 21.10 -19.92
N ASP A 481 15.33 19.92 -19.63
CA ASP A 481 14.57 18.67 -19.80
C ASP A 481 13.41 18.60 -18.78
N THR A 482 12.18 18.49 -19.30
CA THR A 482 10.97 18.58 -18.49
C THR A 482 10.83 17.43 -17.51
N THR A 483 11.26 16.22 -17.89
CA THR A 483 11.20 15.02 -17.05
C THR A 483 12.24 15.09 -15.94
N ALA A 484 13.49 15.47 -16.28
CA ALA A 484 14.54 15.64 -15.30
C ALA A 484 14.24 16.79 -14.32
N ARG A 485 13.68 17.90 -14.81
CA ARG A 485 13.23 19.01 -13.95
C ARG A 485 12.16 18.57 -12.97
N ALA A 486 11.15 17.83 -13.44
CA ALA A 486 10.09 17.33 -12.58
C ALA A 486 10.64 16.39 -11.49
N ARG A 487 11.58 15.51 -11.85
CA ARG A 487 12.26 14.62 -10.92
C ARG A 487 13.12 15.40 -9.92
N ALA A 488 13.89 16.39 -10.37
CA ALA A 488 14.70 17.22 -9.46
C ALA A 488 13.83 17.98 -8.45
N LEU A 489 12.70 18.53 -8.89
CA LEU A 489 11.74 19.18 -7.98
C LEU A 489 11.11 18.19 -6.99
N ALA A 490 10.82 16.96 -7.41
CA ALA A 490 10.31 15.91 -6.52
C ALA A 490 11.35 15.50 -5.47
N ASP A 491 12.61 15.30 -5.88
CA ASP A 491 13.71 15.00 -4.97
C ASP A 491 13.94 16.14 -3.95
N VAL A 492 13.89 17.41 -4.40
CA VAL A 492 13.99 18.59 -3.53
C VAL A 492 12.82 18.64 -2.54
N ALA A 493 11.59 18.45 -2.99
CA ALA A 493 10.41 18.40 -2.13
C ALA A 493 10.51 17.29 -1.07
N THR A 494 11.00 16.11 -1.46
CA THR A 494 11.22 14.98 -0.55
C THR A 494 12.22 15.32 0.55
N VAL A 495 13.35 15.98 0.23
CA VAL A 495 14.35 16.39 1.22
C VAL A 495 13.77 17.45 2.18
N LEU A 496 12.98 18.38 1.65
CA LEU A 496 12.38 19.45 2.46
C LEU A 496 11.18 19.00 3.30
N ALA A 497 10.62 17.83 3.04
CA ALA A 497 9.42 17.36 3.71
C ALA A 497 9.53 17.37 5.24
N ALA A 498 10.69 17.00 5.78
CA ALA A 498 10.94 16.98 7.23
C ALA A 498 11.29 18.35 7.84
N THR A 499 11.81 19.32 7.05
CA THR A 499 12.34 20.58 7.56
C THR A 499 11.47 21.79 7.22
N ASP A 500 10.85 21.81 6.03
CA ASP A 500 9.94 22.84 5.54
C ASP A 500 8.80 22.20 4.74
N PRO A 501 7.86 21.54 5.44
CA PRO A 501 6.81 20.78 4.78
C PRO A 501 5.87 21.65 3.93
N ASP A 502 5.67 22.92 4.27
CA ASP A 502 4.83 23.82 3.48
C ASP A 502 5.49 24.21 2.14
N ARG A 503 6.81 24.38 2.17
CA ARG A 503 7.59 24.59 0.96
C ARG A 503 7.63 23.32 0.09
N ALA A 504 7.85 22.18 0.70
CA ALA A 504 7.81 20.89 0.02
C ALA A 504 6.48 20.68 -0.72
N GLU A 505 5.35 20.97 -0.08
CA GLU A 505 4.02 20.90 -0.69
C GLU A 505 3.87 21.87 -1.88
N ARG A 506 4.30 23.14 -1.73
CA ARG A 506 4.25 24.09 -2.85
C ARG A 506 5.07 23.63 -4.04
N ILE A 507 6.27 23.10 -3.82
CA ILE A 507 7.11 22.54 -4.87
C ILE A 507 6.43 21.35 -5.54
N ALA A 508 5.91 20.39 -4.77
CA ALA A 508 5.19 19.22 -5.27
C ALA A 508 4.00 19.62 -6.14
N GLN A 509 3.22 20.63 -5.72
CA GLN A 509 2.08 21.14 -6.49
C GLN A 509 2.50 21.79 -7.82
N SER A 510 3.71 22.37 -7.91
CA SER A 510 4.23 22.96 -9.13
C SER A 510 4.70 21.95 -10.19
N ILE A 511 4.86 20.68 -9.80
CA ILE A 511 5.34 19.62 -10.70
C ILE A 511 4.26 19.27 -11.73
N THR A 512 4.64 19.33 -13.00
CA THR A 512 3.74 19.04 -14.13
C THR A 512 3.73 17.57 -14.56
N ASP A 513 4.82 16.84 -14.31
CA ASP A 513 4.86 15.39 -14.53
C ASP A 513 4.10 14.65 -13.45
N HIS A 514 3.12 13.84 -13.84
CA HIS A 514 2.22 13.16 -12.90
C HIS A 514 2.95 12.18 -11.98
N GLY A 515 3.90 11.40 -12.50
CA GLY A 515 4.65 10.42 -11.71
C GLY A 515 5.50 11.10 -10.64
N SER A 516 6.34 12.05 -11.05
CA SER A 516 7.19 12.82 -10.13
C SER A 516 6.37 13.60 -9.09
N LYS A 517 5.19 14.11 -9.46
CA LYS A 517 4.27 14.77 -8.52
C LYS A 517 3.74 13.80 -7.47
N VAL A 518 3.32 12.60 -7.88
CA VAL A 518 2.83 11.57 -6.97
C VAL A 518 3.93 11.12 -6.01
N ASP A 519 5.15 10.90 -6.52
CA ASP A 519 6.30 10.52 -5.69
C ASP A 519 6.60 11.57 -4.61
N ALA A 520 6.57 12.87 -4.97
CA ALA A 520 6.76 13.97 -4.03
C ALA A 520 5.65 14.03 -2.96
N LEU A 521 4.38 13.94 -3.37
CA LEU A 521 3.23 13.99 -2.45
C LEU A 521 3.23 12.80 -1.48
N LEU A 522 3.58 11.59 -1.95
CA LEU A 522 3.73 10.40 -1.11
C LEU A 522 4.88 10.55 -0.11
N ALA A 523 6.02 11.07 -0.55
CA ALA A 523 7.16 11.28 0.34
C ALA A 523 6.83 12.28 1.45
N ILE A 524 6.16 13.42 1.13
CA ILE A 524 5.72 14.42 2.11
C ILE A 524 4.68 13.83 3.09
N ALA A 525 3.78 12.97 2.61
CA ALA A 525 2.76 12.36 3.45
C ALA A 525 3.31 11.29 4.42
N GLN A 526 4.53 10.81 4.21
CA GLN A 526 5.18 9.77 5.03
C GLN A 526 6.17 10.34 6.05
N THR A 527 6.46 11.65 6.00
CA THR A 527 7.29 12.39 6.98
C THR A 527 6.45 13.01 8.08
#